data_127b7be841169693ce236ddb136c8a53
#
_entry.id   127b7be841169693ce236ddb136c8a53
#
_cell.length_a   1.000
_cell.length_b   1.000
_cell.length_c   1.000
_cell.angle_alpha   90.00
_cell.angle_beta   90.00
_cell.angle_gamma   90.00
#
_symmetry.space_group_name_H-M   'P 1'
#
loop_
_entity.id
_entity.type
_entity.pdbx_description
1 polymer ?
#
loop_
_entity_poly.entity_id
_entity_poly.type
_entity_poly.pdbx_seq_one_letter_code
_entity_poly.pdbx_strand_id
1 'polypeptide(L)'
;MVLFLLIHYGIPGWMASRGGPLAQAFARGANPFGMLGWFVLALCWLAALMSFLDARRKRRLLETRTDLDSLAATGWRDFERLVGEAFRRQGYAVEETGLGGADGGIDLILRRDGRRTLVQCKQWRRERVPVNVVREMYGLLAHHNADKVIIAACGGFTSDAARFASGKPIELIDGAALLAMIRTVRGPANTANCDPSPLPTPAAEVPSCPKCGTGMVRRNNRRDGTQFWGCAQFPACRGTR
;
A
#
# COMPACT_ATOMS: atom_id res chain seq x y z
N MET A 1 -26.18 -3.56 15.16
CA MET A 1 -26.94 -4.15 16.28
C MET A 1 -28.28 -3.46 16.52
N VAL A 2 -28.32 -2.14 16.69
CA VAL A 2 -29.57 -1.37 16.93
C VAL A 2 -30.61 -1.59 15.82
N LEU A 3 -30.23 -1.52 14.55
CA LEU A 3 -31.13 -1.73 13.40
C LEU A 3 -31.72 -3.15 13.38
N PHE A 4 -30.94 -4.17 13.73
CA PHE A 4 -31.40 -5.56 13.85
C PHE A 4 -32.47 -5.68 14.94
N LEU A 5 -32.22 -5.12 16.13
CA LEU A 5 -33.18 -5.15 17.23
C LEU A 5 -34.48 -4.41 16.89
N LEU A 6 -34.36 -3.28 16.16
CA LEU A 6 -35.49 -2.50 15.70
C LEU A 6 -36.37 -3.30 14.69
N ILE A 7 -35.73 -3.95 13.72
CA ILE A 7 -36.43 -4.74 12.70
C ILE A 7 -37.01 -6.03 13.30
N HIS A 8 -36.24 -6.71 14.16
CA HIS A 8 -36.66 -8.03 14.67
C HIS A 8 -37.69 -7.95 15.80
N TYR A 9 -37.57 -6.94 16.67
CA TYR A 9 -38.42 -6.78 17.85
C TYR A 9 -39.25 -5.50 17.85
N GLY A 10 -38.68 -4.37 17.41
CA GLY A 10 -39.32 -3.07 17.51
C GLY A 10 -40.49 -2.89 16.55
N ILE A 11 -40.32 -3.20 15.28
CA ILE A 11 -41.38 -3.07 14.26
C ILE A 11 -42.54 -4.05 14.54
N PRO A 12 -42.30 -5.36 14.79
CA PRO A 12 -43.34 -6.27 15.12
C PRO A 12 -44.13 -5.90 16.38
N GLY A 13 -43.45 -5.48 17.45
CA GLY A 13 -44.03 -5.02 18.70
C GLY A 13 -44.92 -3.78 18.50
N TRP A 14 -44.47 -2.81 17.76
CA TRP A 14 -45.21 -1.59 17.43
C TRP A 14 -46.43 -1.89 16.53
N MET A 15 -46.28 -2.78 15.53
CA MET A 15 -47.41 -3.19 14.68
C MET A 15 -48.46 -4.02 15.44
N ALA A 16 -48.03 -4.88 16.35
CA ALA A 16 -48.95 -5.67 17.19
C ALA A 16 -49.79 -4.77 18.10
N SER A 17 -49.28 -3.63 18.57
CA SER A 17 -50.01 -2.70 19.45
C SER A 17 -51.09 -1.87 18.75
N ARG A 18 -51.08 -1.77 17.40
CA ARG A 18 -52.04 -0.94 16.65
C ARG A 18 -53.34 -1.63 16.24
N GLY A 19 -53.43 -2.96 16.40
CA GLY A 19 -54.58 -3.74 15.98
C GLY A 19 -54.69 -3.86 14.44
N GLY A 20 -55.40 -4.87 13.96
CA GLY A 20 -55.62 -5.06 12.52
C GLY A 20 -55.21 -6.47 12.06
N PRO A 21 -55.46 -6.83 10.78
CA PRO A 21 -55.20 -8.19 10.29
C PRO A 21 -53.74 -8.60 10.39
N LEU A 22 -52.80 -7.67 10.27
CA LEU A 22 -51.35 -7.90 10.46
C LEU A 22 -51.02 -8.20 11.93
N ALA A 23 -51.62 -7.50 12.89
CA ALA A 23 -51.45 -7.76 14.31
C ALA A 23 -51.85 -9.18 14.69
N GLN A 24 -52.94 -9.71 14.09
CA GLN A 24 -53.37 -11.10 14.29
C GLN A 24 -52.39 -12.12 13.69
N ALA A 25 -51.74 -11.82 12.56
CA ALA A 25 -50.69 -12.67 11.99
C ALA A 25 -49.46 -12.75 12.91
N PHE A 26 -49.02 -11.63 13.49
CA PHE A 26 -47.95 -11.59 14.48
C PHE A 26 -48.32 -12.34 15.78
N ALA A 27 -49.56 -12.21 16.25
CA ALA A 27 -50.04 -12.92 17.42
C ALA A 27 -50.05 -14.45 17.24
N ARG A 28 -50.13 -14.93 15.99
CA ARG A 28 -50.07 -16.38 15.64
C ARG A 28 -48.64 -16.87 15.46
N GLY A 29 -47.63 -16.09 15.82
CA GLY A 29 -46.21 -16.47 15.72
C GLY A 29 -45.56 -16.28 14.34
N ALA A 30 -46.30 -15.75 13.35
CA ALA A 30 -45.73 -15.40 12.07
C ALA A 30 -44.93 -14.10 12.20
N ASN A 31 -43.61 -14.20 12.20
CA ASN A 31 -42.75 -13.01 12.19
C ASN A 31 -42.08 -12.85 10.82
N PRO A 32 -42.76 -12.24 9.82
CA PRO A 32 -42.20 -12.06 8.47
C PRO A 32 -40.95 -11.18 8.45
N PHE A 33 -40.78 -10.33 9.47
CA PHE A 33 -39.60 -9.46 9.60
C PHE A 33 -38.42 -10.16 10.27
N GLY A 34 -38.62 -11.34 10.89
CA GLY A 34 -37.52 -12.08 11.52
C GLY A 34 -36.44 -12.49 10.52
N MET A 35 -36.84 -13.05 9.37
CA MET A 35 -35.90 -13.41 8.30
C MET A 35 -35.22 -12.18 7.72
N LEU A 36 -35.93 -11.06 7.51
CA LEU A 36 -35.38 -9.81 7.02
C LEU A 36 -34.32 -9.25 7.99
N GLY A 37 -34.58 -9.34 9.30
CA GLY A 37 -33.58 -8.93 10.32
C GLY A 37 -32.27 -9.71 10.22
N TRP A 38 -32.37 -11.02 10.03
CA TRP A 38 -31.19 -11.87 9.83
C TRP A 38 -30.44 -11.56 8.53
N PHE A 39 -31.17 -11.28 7.44
CA PHE A 39 -30.55 -10.86 6.17
C PHE A 39 -29.79 -9.53 6.31
N VAL A 40 -30.39 -8.53 6.96
CA VAL A 40 -29.74 -7.24 7.21
C VAL A 40 -28.48 -7.43 8.07
N LEU A 41 -28.56 -8.25 9.11
CA LEU A 41 -27.42 -8.57 9.95
C LEU A 41 -26.30 -9.24 9.14
N ALA A 42 -26.64 -10.24 8.33
CA ALA A 42 -25.68 -10.95 7.48
C ALA A 42 -25.01 -10.00 6.48
N LEU A 43 -25.75 -9.09 5.83
CA LEU A 43 -25.20 -8.07 4.95
C LEU A 43 -24.25 -7.11 5.68
N CYS A 44 -24.59 -6.67 6.88
CA CYS A 44 -23.73 -5.83 7.69
C CYS A 44 -22.43 -6.54 8.06
N TRP A 45 -22.49 -7.82 8.45
CA TRP A 45 -21.33 -8.65 8.73
C TRP A 45 -20.46 -8.87 7.50
N LEU A 46 -21.08 -9.14 6.35
CA LEU A 46 -20.36 -9.30 5.08
C LEU A 46 -19.64 -8.01 4.69
N ALA A 47 -20.31 -6.86 4.78
CA ALA A 47 -19.71 -5.57 4.51
C ALA A 47 -18.54 -5.26 5.45
N ALA A 48 -18.69 -5.55 6.75
CA ALA A 48 -17.64 -5.40 7.74
C ALA A 48 -16.44 -6.32 7.44
N LEU A 49 -16.70 -7.58 7.07
CA LEU A 49 -15.67 -8.55 6.70
C LEU A 49 -14.92 -8.09 5.45
N MET A 50 -15.62 -7.67 4.40
CA MET A 50 -15.00 -7.16 3.17
C MET A 50 -14.14 -5.93 3.44
N SER A 51 -14.63 -4.98 4.23
CA SER A 51 -13.87 -3.80 4.66
C SER A 51 -12.60 -4.18 5.45
N PHE A 52 -12.72 -5.15 6.36
CA PHE A 52 -11.60 -5.65 7.14
C PHE A 52 -10.53 -6.37 6.27
N LEU A 53 -10.97 -7.19 5.31
CA LEU A 53 -10.07 -7.87 4.39
C LEU A 53 -9.34 -6.88 3.47
N ASP A 54 -10.04 -5.84 2.97
CA ASP A 54 -9.44 -4.79 2.15
C ASP A 54 -8.41 -3.97 2.96
N ALA A 55 -8.75 -3.60 4.19
CA ALA A 55 -7.81 -2.92 5.09
C ALA A 55 -6.57 -3.79 5.39
N ARG A 56 -6.76 -5.10 5.63
CA ARG A 56 -5.63 -6.04 5.81
C ARG A 56 -4.77 -6.16 4.55
N ARG A 57 -5.39 -6.22 3.36
CA ARG A 57 -4.67 -6.28 2.08
C ARG A 57 -3.80 -5.04 1.88
N LYS A 58 -4.35 -3.85 2.11
CA LYS A 58 -3.62 -2.57 2.00
C LYS A 58 -2.41 -2.52 2.96
N ARG A 59 -2.58 -2.97 4.21
CA ARG A 59 -1.49 -3.04 5.19
C ARG A 59 -0.39 -4.02 4.76
N ARG A 60 -0.75 -5.21 4.28
CA ARG A 60 0.20 -6.22 3.80
C ARG A 60 1.01 -5.72 2.60
N LEU A 61 0.38 -5.03 1.64
CA LEU A 61 1.08 -4.43 0.50
C LEU A 61 2.20 -3.50 0.96
N LEU A 62 1.93 -2.65 1.94
CA LEU A 62 2.93 -1.75 2.50
C LEU A 62 4.07 -2.50 3.20
N GLU A 63 3.79 -3.61 3.90
CA GLU A 63 4.77 -4.37 4.67
C GLU A 63 5.69 -5.23 3.80
N THR A 64 5.19 -5.74 2.67
CA THR A 64 5.93 -6.69 1.81
C THR A 64 6.79 -6.02 0.75
N ARG A 65 6.56 -4.75 0.40
CA ARG A 65 7.26 -4.04 -0.68
C ARG A 65 8.43 -3.21 -0.14
N THR A 66 9.63 -3.77 -0.21
CA THR A 66 10.87 -3.18 0.37
C THR A 66 11.76 -2.48 -0.64
N ASP A 67 11.61 -2.80 -1.95
CA ASP A 67 12.51 -2.38 -3.02
C ASP A 67 11.77 -1.66 -4.13
N LEU A 68 12.49 -0.78 -4.87
CA LEU A 68 11.96 -0.09 -6.06
C LEU A 68 11.47 -1.09 -7.11
N ASP A 69 12.16 -2.24 -7.26
CA ASP A 69 11.79 -3.29 -8.19
C ASP A 69 10.44 -3.92 -7.82
N SER A 70 10.22 -4.15 -6.54
CA SER A 70 8.96 -4.68 -6.03
C SER A 70 7.81 -3.69 -6.16
N LEU A 71 8.09 -2.38 -6.04
CA LEU A 71 7.10 -1.31 -6.26
C LEU A 71 6.72 -1.20 -7.73
N ALA A 72 7.71 -1.24 -8.63
CA ALA A 72 7.48 -1.15 -10.07
C ALA A 72 6.81 -2.41 -10.66
N ALA A 73 7.04 -3.59 -10.06
CA ALA A 73 6.39 -4.84 -10.44
C ALA A 73 4.97 -4.98 -9.88
N THR A 74 4.58 -4.11 -8.98
CA THR A 74 3.22 -4.07 -8.41
C THR A 74 2.24 -3.59 -9.49
N GLY A 75 1.02 -4.15 -9.53
CA GLY A 75 -0.01 -3.64 -10.44
C GLY A 75 -0.35 -2.18 -10.14
N TRP A 76 -0.75 -1.40 -11.16
CA TRP A 76 -1.10 0.02 -11.06
C TRP A 76 -1.97 0.35 -9.83
N ARG A 77 -3.09 -0.34 -9.66
CA ARG A 77 -4.01 -0.13 -8.53
C ARG A 77 -3.39 -0.43 -7.16
N ASP A 78 -2.52 -1.43 -7.09
CA ASP A 78 -1.84 -1.77 -5.84
C ASP A 78 -0.76 -0.74 -5.50
N PHE A 79 -0.16 -0.08 -6.51
CA PHE A 79 0.74 1.05 -6.32
C PHE A 79 0.00 2.26 -5.74
N GLU A 80 -1.14 2.65 -6.31
CA GLU A 80 -2.00 3.73 -5.78
C GLU A 80 -2.43 3.45 -4.34
N ARG A 81 -2.88 2.22 -4.05
CA ARG A 81 -3.27 1.79 -2.70
C ARG A 81 -2.12 1.87 -1.71
N LEU A 82 -0.91 1.49 -2.14
CA LEU A 82 0.29 1.56 -1.32
C LEU A 82 0.65 3.00 -0.98
N VAL A 83 0.64 3.89 -1.97
CA VAL A 83 0.86 5.33 -1.77
C VAL A 83 -0.22 5.90 -0.83
N GLY A 84 -1.49 5.57 -1.06
CA GLY A 84 -2.60 5.99 -0.21
C GLY A 84 -2.45 5.52 1.24
N GLU A 85 -2.05 4.26 1.46
CA GLU A 85 -1.83 3.73 2.81
C GLU A 85 -0.64 4.40 3.50
N ALA A 86 0.42 4.74 2.76
CA ALA A 86 1.54 5.48 3.30
C ALA A 86 1.12 6.87 3.80
N PHE A 87 0.27 7.58 3.06
CA PHE A 87 -0.28 8.86 3.51
C PHE A 87 -1.28 8.72 4.67
N ARG A 88 -2.09 7.64 4.71
CA ARG A 88 -2.96 7.37 5.87
C ARG A 88 -2.15 7.22 7.15
N ARG A 89 -1.03 6.51 7.09
CA ARG A 89 -0.13 6.35 8.25
C ARG A 89 0.57 7.65 8.66
N GLN A 90 0.69 8.62 7.76
CA GLN A 90 1.14 9.98 8.06
C GLN A 90 0.04 10.87 8.66
N GLY A 91 -1.17 10.36 8.86
CA GLY A 91 -2.30 11.09 9.45
C GLY A 91 -3.17 11.84 8.44
N TYR A 92 -3.06 11.57 7.13
CA TYR A 92 -3.98 12.12 6.14
C TYR A 92 -5.27 11.28 6.04
N ALA A 93 -6.41 11.93 5.92
CA ALA A 93 -7.61 11.31 5.39
C ALA A 93 -7.42 11.16 3.87
N VAL A 94 -7.50 9.92 3.36
CA VAL A 94 -7.22 9.60 1.96
C VAL A 94 -8.49 9.11 1.27
N GLU A 95 -8.89 9.82 0.23
CA GLU A 95 -9.96 9.47 -0.68
C GLU A 95 -9.34 8.95 -1.98
N GLU A 96 -9.67 7.71 -2.37
CA GLU A 96 -9.25 7.11 -3.63
C GLU A 96 -10.27 7.51 -4.69
N THR A 97 -9.86 8.29 -5.70
CA THR A 97 -10.76 8.79 -6.76
C THR A 97 -11.13 7.69 -7.78
N GLY A 98 -10.47 6.56 -7.68
CA GLY A 98 -10.65 5.26 -8.32
C GLY A 98 -11.36 5.23 -9.67
N LEU A 99 -10.76 4.56 -10.64
CA LEU A 99 -11.29 4.12 -11.93
C LEU A 99 -10.92 4.97 -13.15
N GLY A 100 -9.84 5.78 -13.12
CA GLY A 100 -9.33 6.37 -14.37
C GLY A 100 -10.40 7.18 -15.14
N GLY A 101 -11.25 7.86 -14.38
CA GLY A 101 -12.34 8.66 -14.92
C GLY A 101 -11.85 9.99 -15.50
N ALA A 102 -12.78 10.81 -15.96
CA ALA A 102 -12.59 12.13 -16.55
C ALA A 102 -11.95 13.19 -15.62
N ASP A 103 -11.40 12.78 -14.47
CA ASP A 103 -10.95 13.65 -13.38
C ASP A 103 -9.49 14.14 -13.55
N GLY A 104 -8.98 14.17 -14.79
CA GLY A 104 -7.66 14.75 -15.08
C GLY A 104 -6.46 13.98 -14.53
N GLY A 105 -6.61 12.68 -14.21
CA GLY A 105 -5.49 11.84 -13.73
C GLY A 105 -5.20 11.98 -12.24
N ILE A 106 -6.11 12.50 -11.44
CA ILE A 106 -6.01 12.52 -9.98
C ILE A 106 -6.31 11.12 -9.46
N ASP A 107 -5.36 10.50 -8.76
CA ASP A 107 -5.50 9.16 -8.21
C ASP A 107 -5.97 9.17 -6.75
N LEU A 108 -5.49 10.14 -5.96
CA LEU A 108 -5.86 10.29 -4.55
C LEU A 108 -6.10 11.76 -4.20
N ILE A 109 -7.02 11.96 -3.26
CA ILE A 109 -7.23 13.26 -2.61
C ILE A 109 -6.91 13.10 -1.13
N LEU A 110 -5.95 13.89 -0.64
CA LEU A 110 -5.55 13.90 0.76
C LEU A 110 -6.17 15.10 1.46
N ARG A 111 -6.64 14.88 2.69
CA ARG A 111 -7.15 15.96 3.55
C ARG A 111 -6.46 15.89 4.91
N ARG A 112 -5.93 17.02 5.37
CA ARG A 112 -5.38 17.19 6.70
C ARG A 112 -5.42 18.66 7.10
N ASP A 113 -5.86 18.95 8.31
CA ASP A 113 -5.91 20.31 8.89
C ASP A 113 -6.67 21.30 7.99
N GLY A 114 -7.78 20.86 7.39
CA GLY A 114 -8.60 21.67 6.47
C GLY A 114 -8.00 21.86 5.07
N ARG A 115 -6.78 21.40 4.81
CA ARG A 115 -6.11 21.51 3.51
C ARG A 115 -6.41 20.31 2.63
N ARG A 116 -6.54 20.58 1.33
CA ARG A 116 -6.78 19.58 0.30
C ARG A 116 -5.55 19.46 -0.62
N THR A 117 -5.04 18.26 -0.76
CA THR A 117 -3.89 17.95 -1.62
C THR A 117 -4.28 16.91 -2.66
N LEU A 118 -4.00 17.19 -3.93
CA LEU A 118 -4.20 16.24 -5.03
C LEU A 118 -2.95 15.40 -5.21
N VAL A 119 -3.11 14.11 -5.45
CA VAL A 119 -1.99 13.19 -5.71
C VAL A 119 -2.18 12.49 -7.04
N GLN A 120 -1.15 12.52 -7.86
CA GLN A 120 -1.03 11.68 -9.05
C GLN A 120 0.09 10.67 -8.85
N CYS A 121 -0.19 9.41 -9.16
CA CYS A 121 0.74 8.30 -9.09
C CYS A 121 1.26 7.95 -10.50
N LYS A 122 2.56 7.78 -10.68
CA LYS A 122 3.18 7.36 -11.94
C LYS A 122 4.12 6.18 -11.68
N GLN A 123 3.73 5.00 -12.09
CA GLN A 123 4.50 3.77 -11.86
C GLN A 123 5.67 3.59 -12.84
N TRP A 124 6.00 4.62 -13.62
CA TRP A 124 7.08 4.57 -14.60
C TRP A 124 8.43 4.45 -13.90
N ARG A 125 9.12 3.33 -14.13
CA ARG A 125 10.43 3.08 -13.52
C ARG A 125 11.58 3.57 -14.38
N ARG A 126 11.51 3.34 -15.70
CA ARG A 126 12.56 3.67 -16.65
C ARG A 126 12.39 5.05 -17.27
N GLU A 127 11.19 5.57 -17.29
CA GLU A 127 10.86 6.87 -17.85
C GLU A 127 10.78 7.91 -16.74
N ARG A 128 11.30 9.10 -17.05
CA ARG A 128 11.18 10.25 -16.16
C ARG A 128 9.87 10.98 -16.43
N VAL A 129 9.20 11.39 -15.38
CA VAL A 129 7.97 12.18 -15.49
C VAL A 129 8.30 13.54 -16.12
N PRO A 130 7.72 13.87 -17.28
CA PRO A 130 8.00 15.10 -17.99
C PRO A 130 7.18 16.28 -17.45
N VAL A 131 7.58 17.49 -17.81
CA VAL A 131 7.01 18.76 -17.32
C VAL A 131 5.54 18.94 -17.66
N ASN A 132 5.06 18.36 -18.78
CA ASN A 132 3.64 18.46 -19.18
C ASN A 132 2.71 17.86 -18.12
N VAL A 133 3.07 16.71 -17.54
CA VAL A 133 2.30 16.08 -16.44
C VAL A 133 2.24 17.01 -15.22
N VAL A 134 3.37 17.66 -14.87
CA VAL A 134 3.42 18.58 -13.73
C VAL A 134 2.59 19.84 -13.98
N ARG A 135 2.58 20.35 -15.22
CA ARG A 135 1.74 21.49 -15.62
C ARG A 135 0.25 21.17 -15.60
N GLU A 136 -0.12 19.98 -16.08
CA GLU A 136 -1.49 19.48 -16.05
C GLU A 136 -2.02 19.43 -14.63
N MET A 137 -1.28 18.78 -13.72
CA MET A 137 -1.64 18.69 -12.31
C MET A 137 -1.70 20.06 -11.63
N TYR A 138 -0.81 20.99 -12.00
CA TYR A 138 -0.86 22.36 -11.49
C TYR A 138 -2.15 23.08 -11.91
N GLY A 139 -2.60 22.86 -13.16
CA GLY A 139 -3.86 23.44 -13.64
C GLY A 139 -5.10 22.94 -12.88
N LEU A 140 -5.06 21.74 -12.33
CA LEU A 140 -6.16 21.17 -11.54
C LEU A 140 -6.32 21.77 -10.15
N LEU A 141 -5.32 22.46 -9.61
CA LEU A 141 -5.40 23.08 -8.28
C LEU A 141 -6.60 24.00 -8.13
N ALA A 142 -6.78 24.93 -9.08
CA ALA A 142 -7.88 25.88 -9.05
C ALA A 142 -9.23 25.19 -9.25
N HIS A 143 -9.31 24.24 -10.20
CA HIS A 143 -10.54 23.52 -10.49
C HIS A 143 -11.06 22.71 -9.31
N HIS A 144 -10.16 22.08 -8.55
CA HIS A 144 -10.50 21.23 -7.40
C HIS A 144 -10.44 21.97 -6.05
N ASN A 145 -10.22 23.27 -6.02
CA ASN A 145 -10.01 24.06 -4.79
C ASN A 145 -8.99 23.37 -3.87
N ALA A 146 -7.84 23.01 -4.42
CA ALA A 146 -6.80 22.31 -3.70
C ALA A 146 -5.62 23.24 -3.39
N ASP A 147 -4.98 23.01 -2.25
CA ASP A 147 -3.86 23.83 -1.77
C ASP A 147 -2.52 23.36 -2.32
N LYS A 148 -2.40 22.07 -2.67
CA LYS A 148 -1.14 21.45 -3.04
C LYS A 148 -1.35 20.29 -4.02
N VAL A 149 -0.34 20.04 -4.85
CA VAL A 149 -0.22 18.84 -5.68
C VAL A 149 0.98 18.03 -5.24
N ILE A 150 0.83 16.70 -5.20
CA ILE A 150 1.92 15.75 -5.06
C ILE A 150 1.92 14.85 -6.29
N ILE A 151 3.10 14.63 -6.89
CA ILE A 151 3.28 13.64 -7.94
C ILE A 151 4.24 12.59 -7.42
N ALA A 152 3.74 11.37 -7.20
CA ALA A 152 4.51 10.23 -6.72
C ALA A 152 4.89 9.31 -7.88
N ALA A 153 6.18 9.10 -8.11
CA ALA A 153 6.68 8.28 -9.20
C ALA A 153 7.63 7.19 -8.71
N CYS A 154 7.60 5.99 -9.34
CA CYS A 154 8.63 4.96 -9.10
C CYS A 154 9.99 5.36 -9.69
N GLY A 155 10.00 6.12 -10.78
CA GLY A 155 11.19 6.67 -11.41
C GLY A 155 11.54 8.05 -10.89
N GLY A 156 12.13 8.85 -11.76
CA GLY A 156 12.49 10.23 -11.45
C GLY A 156 11.69 11.26 -12.26
N PHE A 157 12.09 12.50 -12.17
CA PHE A 157 11.53 13.63 -12.91
C PHE A 157 12.55 14.22 -13.88
N THR A 158 12.10 14.85 -14.95
CA THR A 158 12.99 15.62 -15.82
C THR A 158 13.43 16.92 -15.13
N SER A 159 14.58 17.49 -15.55
CA SER A 159 15.05 18.78 -15.05
C SER A 159 14.03 19.91 -15.22
N ASP A 160 13.29 19.88 -16.33
CA ASP A 160 12.23 20.86 -16.61
C ASP A 160 11.04 20.69 -15.70
N ALA A 161 10.67 19.45 -15.34
CA ALA A 161 9.62 19.16 -14.35
C ALA A 161 10.01 19.71 -12.98
N ALA A 162 11.22 19.44 -12.53
CA ALA A 162 11.74 19.93 -11.25
C ALA A 162 11.81 21.47 -11.21
N ARG A 163 12.31 22.09 -12.29
CA ARG A 163 12.37 23.55 -12.43
C ARG A 163 11.00 24.18 -12.40
N PHE A 164 10.01 23.59 -13.08
CA PHE A 164 8.64 24.09 -13.07
C PHE A 164 7.97 23.99 -11.70
N ALA A 165 8.22 22.91 -10.96
CA ALA A 165 7.66 22.72 -9.62
C ALA A 165 8.24 23.68 -8.58
N SER A 166 9.48 24.15 -8.79
CA SER A 166 10.17 25.06 -7.87
C SER A 166 9.36 26.36 -7.64
N GLY A 167 9.18 26.75 -6.37
CA GLY A 167 8.42 27.93 -5.98
C GLY A 167 6.90 27.81 -6.15
N LYS A 168 6.38 26.63 -6.45
CA LYS A 168 4.93 26.35 -6.57
C LYS A 168 4.48 25.34 -5.51
N PRO A 169 3.18 25.27 -5.20
CA PRO A 169 2.64 24.29 -4.26
C PRO A 169 2.61 22.88 -4.89
N ILE A 170 3.75 22.44 -5.41
CA ILE A 170 3.94 21.15 -6.08
C ILE A 170 5.05 20.40 -5.38
N GLU A 171 4.79 19.18 -4.96
CA GLU A 171 5.79 18.27 -4.41
C GLU A 171 6.01 17.10 -5.37
N LEU A 172 7.26 16.83 -5.67
CA LEU A 172 7.68 15.72 -6.51
C LEU A 172 8.33 14.67 -5.63
N ILE A 173 7.73 13.48 -5.56
CA ILE A 173 8.21 12.33 -4.79
C ILE A 173 8.72 11.29 -5.78
N ASP A 174 10.03 11.17 -5.90
CA ASP A 174 10.65 10.12 -6.72
C ASP A 174 10.66 8.76 -5.99
N GLY A 175 11.10 7.72 -6.68
CA GLY A 175 11.10 6.37 -6.13
C GLY A 175 11.94 6.23 -4.86
N ALA A 176 13.05 6.97 -4.73
CA ALA A 176 13.90 6.93 -3.55
C ALA A 176 13.21 7.61 -2.35
N ALA A 177 12.64 8.79 -2.56
CA ALA A 177 11.86 9.51 -1.55
C ALA A 177 10.61 8.72 -1.14
N LEU A 178 9.92 8.08 -2.10
CA LEU A 178 8.76 7.22 -1.83
C LEU A 178 9.13 6.02 -0.95
N LEU A 179 10.24 5.34 -1.24
CA LEU A 179 10.73 4.25 -0.39
C LEU A 179 11.12 4.74 1.01
N ALA A 180 11.78 5.90 1.12
CA ALA A 180 12.12 6.48 2.41
C ALA A 180 10.84 6.78 3.22
N MET A 181 9.83 7.38 2.59
CA MET A 181 8.52 7.63 3.18
C MET A 181 7.87 6.33 3.67
N ILE A 182 7.84 5.28 2.85
CA ILE A 182 7.27 3.98 3.21
C ILE A 182 8.00 3.37 4.42
N ARG A 183 9.33 3.45 4.45
CA ARG A 183 10.14 2.95 5.57
C ARG A 183 9.85 3.70 6.87
N THR A 184 9.71 5.01 6.81
CA THR A 184 9.39 5.86 7.97
C THR A 184 8.02 5.51 8.56
N VAL A 185 7.00 5.32 7.74
CA VAL A 185 5.64 5.02 8.21
C VAL A 185 5.41 3.57 8.62
N ARG A 186 6.32 2.67 8.27
CA ARG A 186 6.30 1.29 8.80
C ARG A 186 6.56 1.24 10.30
N GLY A 187 7.20 2.27 10.85
CA GLY A 187 7.76 2.24 12.20
C GLY A 187 9.04 1.41 12.25
N PRO A 188 9.72 1.30 13.38
CA PRO A 188 10.76 0.30 13.54
C PRO A 188 10.09 -1.04 13.21
N ALA A 189 10.52 -1.63 12.09
CA ALA A 189 10.01 -2.91 11.65
C ALA A 189 9.98 -3.81 12.89
N ASN A 190 8.88 -4.51 13.06
CA ASN A 190 8.85 -5.67 13.91
C ASN A 190 9.91 -6.63 13.32
N THR A 191 11.16 -6.43 13.70
CA THR A 191 12.32 -7.29 13.43
C THR A 191 12.16 -8.63 14.13
N ALA A 192 10.96 -8.92 14.61
CA ALA A 192 10.59 -10.18 15.24
C ALA A 192 10.41 -11.35 14.27
N ASN A 193 10.56 -11.11 12.94
CA ASN A 193 10.59 -12.20 11.94
C ASN A 193 11.67 -12.03 10.87
N CYS A 194 12.68 -11.19 11.08
CA CYS A 194 14.02 -11.59 10.69
C CYS A 194 14.48 -12.49 11.83
N ASP A 195 14.57 -13.77 11.58
CA ASP A 195 15.48 -14.65 12.32
C ASP A 195 16.71 -13.79 12.62
N PRO A 196 17.11 -13.59 13.86
CA PRO A 196 18.37 -12.93 14.11
C PRO A 196 19.40 -13.78 13.41
N SER A 197 19.74 -13.36 12.19
CA SER A 197 20.99 -13.84 11.59
C SER A 197 22.00 -13.56 12.69
N PRO A 198 22.61 -14.57 13.26
CA PRO A 198 23.44 -14.39 14.44
C PRO A 198 24.37 -13.22 14.13
N LEU A 199 24.43 -12.29 15.08
CA LEU A 199 25.46 -11.24 15.14
C LEU A 199 26.71 -11.78 14.46
N PRO A 200 27.40 -11.03 13.59
CA PRO A 200 28.64 -11.54 13.02
C PRO A 200 29.52 -11.93 14.20
N THR A 201 29.57 -13.23 14.44
CA THR A 201 30.55 -13.85 15.32
C THR A 201 31.89 -13.30 14.87
N PRO A 202 32.77 -12.85 15.74
CA PRO A 202 34.02 -12.20 15.36
C PRO A 202 34.72 -13.06 14.31
N ALA A 203 34.87 -12.48 13.11
CA ALA A 203 35.70 -12.95 12.00
C ALA A 203 35.83 -14.49 11.91
N ALA A 204 34.86 -15.14 11.27
CA ALA A 204 35.18 -16.43 10.66
C ALA A 204 36.27 -16.11 9.65
N GLU A 205 37.53 -16.51 9.96
CA GLU A 205 38.71 -16.28 9.15
C GLU A 205 38.39 -16.70 7.71
N VAL A 206 38.37 -15.71 6.80
CA VAL A 206 38.23 -15.98 5.37
C VAL A 206 39.44 -16.84 4.98
N PRO A 207 39.25 -18.11 4.59
CA PRO A 207 40.38 -18.98 4.30
C PRO A 207 41.20 -18.39 3.15
N SER A 208 42.49 -18.42 3.29
CA SER A 208 43.44 -18.01 2.21
C SER A 208 43.54 -19.12 1.16
N CYS A 209 43.64 -18.73 -0.10
CA CYS A 209 43.75 -19.64 -1.22
C CYS A 209 45.07 -20.46 -1.14
N PRO A 210 44.99 -21.81 -1.21
CA PRO A 210 46.18 -22.65 -1.09
C PRO A 210 47.15 -22.50 -2.26
N LYS A 211 46.74 -21.84 -3.36
CA LYS A 211 47.63 -21.64 -4.53
C LYS A 211 48.30 -20.26 -4.58
N CYS A 212 47.65 -19.19 -4.12
CA CYS A 212 48.15 -17.83 -4.28
C CYS A 212 48.09 -16.98 -3.00
N GLY A 213 47.58 -17.54 -1.89
CA GLY A 213 47.50 -16.82 -0.62
C GLY A 213 46.39 -15.75 -0.51
N THR A 214 45.73 -15.40 -1.60
CA THR A 214 44.65 -14.39 -1.60
C THR A 214 43.41 -14.91 -0.92
N GLY A 215 42.63 -14.03 -0.28
CA GLY A 215 41.35 -14.39 0.36
C GLY A 215 40.39 -15.12 -0.60
N MET A 216 39.62 -16.05 -0.07
CA MET A 216 38.66 -16.83 -0.86
C MET A 216 37.26 -16.27 -0.71
N VAL A 217 36.40 -16.46 -1.71
CA VAL A 217 34.99 -16.07 -1.71
C VAL A 217 34.07 -17.29 -1.84
N ARG A 218 32.94 -17.28 -1.15
CA ARG A 218 31.94 -18.36 -1.28
C ARG A 218 31.30 -18.31 -2.66
N ARG A 219 31.23 -19.46 -3.32
CA ARG A 219 30.61 -19.67 -4.63
C ARG A 219 29.70 -20.88 -4.58
N ASN A 220 28.63 -20.84 -5.39
CA ASN A 220 27.71 -21.97 -5.55
C ASN A 220 28.05 -22.73 -6.84
N ASN A 221 28.14 -24.03 -6.77
CA ASN A 221 28.25 -24.90 -7.93
C ASN A 221 26.90 -24.91 -8.68
N ARG A 222 26.94 -24.63 -9.98
CA ARG A 222 25.69 -24.54 -10.80
C ARG A 222 25.06 -25.90 -11.10
N ARG A 223 25.78 -27.00 -10.89
CA ARG A 223 25.28 -28.35 -11.21
C ARG A 223 24.53 -29.00 -10.06
N ASP A 224 24.98 -28.82 -8.84
CA ASP A 224 24.48 -29.51 -7.64
C ASP A 224 24.10 -28.57 -6.49
N GLY A 225 24.27 -27.24 -6.67
CA GLY A 225 23.91 -26.24 -5.65
C GLY A 225 24.85 -26.21 -4.44
N THR A 226 25.92 -27.02 -4.41
CA THR A 226 26.82 -27.04 -3.28
C THR A 226 27.66 -25.76 -3.16
N GLN A 227 27.90 -25.31 -1.93
CA GLN A 227 28.74 -24.15 -1.67
C GLN A 227 30.19 -24.58 -1.48
N PHE A 228 31.09 -23.83 -2.11
CA PHE A 228 32.54 -24.03 -1.98
C PHE A 228 33.27 -22.69 -1.93
N TRP A 229 34.51 -22.71 -1.41
CA TRP A 229 35.36 -21.56 -1.42
C TRP A 229 36.17 -21.49 -2.72
N GLY A 230 36.05 -20.43 -3.47
CA GLY A 230 36.82 -20.16 -4.69
C GLY A 230 37.75 -18.96 -4.52
N CYS A 231 38.91 -18.96 -5.16
CA CYS A 231 39.84 -17.85 -5.11
C CYS A 231 39.21 -16.56 -5.67
N ALA A 232 39.43 -15.45 -4.99
CA ALA A 232 38.96 -14.12 -5.44
C ALA A 232 39.56 -13.70 -6.79
N GLN A 233 40.79 -14.19 -7.12
CA GLN A 233 41.48 -13.89 -8.38
C GLN A 233 41.10 -14.82 -9.54
N PHE A 234 40.02 -15.57 -9.46
CA PHE A 234 39.55 -16.33 -10.63
C PHE A 234 39.19 -15.36 -11.78
N PRO A 235 39.58 -15.59 -13.04
CA PRO A 235 40.14 -16.84 -13.62
C PRO A 235 41.67 -16.96 -13.55
N ALA A 236 42.41 -15.97 -13.08
CA ALA A 236 43.88 -15.98 -13.02
C ALA A 236 44.39 -17.04 -12.03
N CYS A 237 43.68 -17.29 -10.92
CA CYS A 237 43.96 -18.39 -10.00
C CYS A 237 42.70 -19.26 -9.81
N ARG A 238 42.86 -20.59 -10.01
CA ARG A 238 41.80 -21.57 -9.89
C ARG A 238 41.82 -22.36 -8.57
N GLY A 239 42.26 -21.73 -7.48
CA GLY A 239 42.28 -22.36 -6.15
C GLY A 239 40.86 -22.53 -5.61
N THR A 240 40.53 -23.74 -5.10
CA THR A 240 39.25 -24.08 -4.44
C THR A 240 39.51 -24.78 -3.12
N ARG A 241 38.55 -24.65 -2.16
CA ARG A 241 38.59 -25.33 -0.87
C ARG A 241 37.15 -25.65 -0.42
#